data_bae0a4ea938476aab648eb05ba796e3d
#
_entry.id   bae0a4ea938476aab648eb05ba796e3d
#
_cell.length_a   1.000
_cell.length_b   1.000
_cell.length_c   1.000
_cell.angle_alpha   90.00
_cell.angle_beta   90.00
_cell.angle_gamma   90.00
#
_symmetry.space_group_name_H-M   'P 1'
#
loop_
_entity.id
_entity.type
_entity.pdbx_description
1 polymer ?
#
loop_
_entity_poly.entity_id
_entity_poly.type
_entity_poly.pdbx_seq_one_letter_code
_entity_poly.pdbx_strand_id
1 'polypeptide(L)'
;MNTVNEDLDCLTTAVINIDSAHKIVTINTATESLFGLSKTNLHGVDLNNLLVDKEIFSKMLHDAHLEKFSNKRLHAKWIIPSEGIVELDTICTTVKNEKVFCCLEVRKKDQLFQINKEERQVDLAEANRSLLRNLGHEVKNPLGGIRGAAQLLNSELPNHYLKEYTQIIIKEADRLQSLVDAILLPAKNSLNHDLINIHELCERVSKLISSEFSGKLKVFTDYDVSIPLIKGDESQLIQVLLNIMKNAAQSVQEKGKGEITLKTRVDRQVTLKKRRCLIALNLHIIDNGNGIPEDIKEQIFYPLVSSKCNGHGLGLTIAQSIIHSHGGLIDFHSKRGLTDFKITLPVKFADKLC
;
A
#
# COMPACT_ATOMS: atom_id res chain seq x y z
N MET A 1 9.63 8.24 39.50
CA MET A 1 9.08 9.26 38.57
C MET A 1 9.25 8.90 37.09
N ASN A 2 9.90 7.76 36.74
CA ASN A 2 10.18 7.36 35.34
C ASN A 2 9.10 6.47 34.68
N THR A 3 8.23 5.81 35.43
CA THR A 3 7.31 4.79 34.91
C THR A 3 6.18 5.34 34.03
N VAL A 4 5.65 6.53 34.30
CA VAL A 4 4.55 7.13 33.52
C VAL A 4 4.99 7.61 32.12
N ASN A 5 6.25 7.95 31.95
CA ASN A 5 6.79 8.37 30.63
C ASN A 5 7.05 7.15 29.71
N GLU A 6 7.43 6.01 30.27
CA GLU A 6 7.68 4.77 29.50
C GLU A 6 6.38 4.22 28.90
N ASP A 7 5.26 4.32 29.61
CA ASP A 7 3.96 3.89 29.10
C ASP A 7 3.46 4.73 27.91
N LEU A 8 3.74 6.04 27.90
CA LEU A 8 3.37 6.93 26.79
C LEU A 8 4.23 6.69 25.54
N ASP A 9 5.47 6.22 25.71
CA ASP A 9 6.36 5.90 24.59
C ASP A 9 5.93 4.65 23.79
N CYS A 10 5.04 3.83 24.36
CA CYS A 10 4.42 2.71 23.65
C CYS A 10 3.31 3.14 22.68
N LEU A 11 2.81 4.37 22.80
CA LEU A 11 1.74 4.88 21.93
C LEU A 11 2.28 5.30 20.57
N THR A 12 1.56 4.96 19.52
CA THR A 12 1.84 5.39 18.14
C THR A 12 1.33 6.79 17.83
N THR A 13 0.47 7.33 18.71
CA THR A 13 -0.07 8.70 18.61
C THR A 13 0.92 9.66 19.25
N ALA A 14 1.18 10.80 18.61
CA ALA A 14 1.96 11.86 19.21
C ALA A 14 1.21 12.47 20.40
N VAL A 15 1.84 12.47 21.58
CA VAL A 15 1.30 13.00 22.83
C VAL A 15 2.19 14.13 23.34
N ILE A 16 1.58 15.28 23.57
CA ILE A 16 2.24 16.49 24.08
C ILE A 16 1.51 16.94 25.35
N ASN A 17 2.17 16.98 26.47
CA ASN A 17 1.65 17.52 27.70
C ASN A 17 2.15 18.97 27.88
N ILE A 18 1.24 19.89 28.18
CA ILE A 18 1.53 21.31 28.39
C ILE A 18 1.15 21.75 29.81
N ASP A 19 1.85 22.75 30.31
CA ASP A 19 1.53 23.42 31.56
C ASP A 19 0.51 24.55 31.37
N SER A 20 0.14 25.23 32.47
CA SER A 20 -0.77 26.37 32.49
C SER A 20 -0.22 27.62 31.75
N ALA A 21 1.08 27.70 31.51
CA ALA A 21 1.74 28.71 30.69
C ALA A 21 1.87 28.30 29.22
N HIS A 22 1.20 27.21 28.81
CA HIS A 22 1.21 26.64 27.46
C HIS A 22 2.60 26.15 26.99
N LYS A 23 3.51 25.88 27.91
CA LYS A 23 4.82 25.30 27.59
C LYS A 23 4.78 23.80 27.61
N ILE A 24 5.52 23.19 26.72
CA ILE A 24 5.65 21.73 26.61
C ILE A 24 6.41 21.18 27.82
N VAL A 25 5.77 20.32 28.59
CA VAL A 25 6.34 19.67 29.79
C VAL A 25 6.91 18.30 29.43
N THR A 26 6.15 17.47 28.75
CA THR A 26 6.58 16.14 28.33
C THR A 26 6.02 15.79 26.96
N ILE A 27 6.74 14.97 26.23
CA ILE A 27 6.31 14.39 24.94
C ILE A 27 6.67 12.91 24.92
N ASN A 28 6.02 12.16 24.04
CA ASN A 28 6.38 10.76 23.76
C ASN A 28 7.24 10.62 22.49
N THR A 29 7.75 9.42 22.24
CA THR A 29 8.60 9.08 21.08
C THR A 29 7.89 9.32 19.74
N ALA A 30 6.57 9.13 19.69
CA ALA A 30 5.77 9.41 18.48
C ALA A 30 5.78 10.92 18.15
N THR A 31 5.82 11.80 19.15
CA THR A 31 5.95 13.25 18.96
C THR A 31 7.33 13.61 18.38
N GLU A 32 8.42 12.99 18.90
CA GLU A 32 9.76 13.19 18.33
C GLU A 32 9.80 12.81 16.84
N SER A 33 9.18 11.67 16.50
CA SER A 33 9.10 11.20 15.12
C SER A 33 8.26 12.12 14.24
N LEU A 34 7.16 12.67 14.77
CA LEU A 34 6.25 13.57 14.03
C LEU A 34 6.90 14.91 13.72
N PHE A 35 7.59 15.52 14.72
CA PHE A 35 8.18 16.85 14.58
C PHE A 35 9.64 16.83 14.11
N GLY A 36 10.31 15.67 14.13
CA GLY A 36 11.74 15.56 13.82
C GLY A 36 12.64 16.22 14.84
N LEU A 37 12.14 16.46 16.08
CA LEU A 37 12.83 17.13 17.16
C LEU A 37 12.91 16.24 18.39
N SER A 38 14.03 16.28 19.12
CA SER A 38 14.22 15.51 20.34
C SER A 38 13.41 16.07 21.53
N LYS A 39 13.16 15.22 22.53
CA LYS A 39 12.50 15.61 23.80
C LYS A 39 13.17 16.84 24.44
N THR A 40 14.50 16.90 24.38
CA THR A 40 15.27 18.02 24.94
C THR A 40 15.03 19.35 24.21
N ASN A 41 14.83 19.31 22.91
CA ASN A 41 14.60 20.50 22.09
C ASN A 41 13.14 21.01 22.19
N LEU A 42 12.18 20.14 22.48
CA LEU A 42 10.78 20.52 22.62
C LEU A 42 10.39 20.87 24.06
N HIS A 43 11.15 20.42 25.07
CA HIS A 43 10.84 20.72 26.47
C HIS A 43 10.96 22.23 26.75
N GLY A 44 9.91 22.80 27.35
CA GLY A 44 9.86 24.22 27.72
C GLY A 44 9.54 25.18 26.56
N VAL A 45 9.39 24.64 25.32
CA VAL A 45 8.99 25.45 24.17
C VAL A 45 7.52 25.85 24.31
N ASP A 46 7.21 27.11 24.00
CA ASP A 46 5.84 27.59 23.92
C ASP A 46 5.13 26.94 22.71
N LEU A 47 3.99 26.32 22.97
CA LEU A 47 3.18 25.64 21.96
C LEU A 47 2.82 26.57 20.78
N ASN A 48 2.64 27.86 21.04
CA ASN A 48 2.33 28.85 20.01
C ASN A 48 3.42 28.99 18.92
N ASN A 49 4.66 28.57 19.22
CA ASN A 49 5.75 28.58 18.22
C ASN A 49 5.62 27.44 17.20
N LEU A 50 4.84 26.42 17.51
CA LEU A 50 4.59 25.27 16.64
C LEU A 50 3.24 25.36 15.91
N LEU A 51 2.47 26.43 16.10
CA LEU A 51 1.13 26.61 15.57
C LEU A 51 1.05 27.79 14.60
N VAL A 52 0.32 27.60 13.49
CA VAL A 52 -0.08 28.67 12.58
C VAL A 52 -1.39 29.31 13.06
N ASP A 53 -2.36 28.48 13.45
CA ASP A 53 -3.72 28.89 13.83
C ASP A 53 -3.79 29.22 15.35
N LYS A 54 -2.97 30.19 15.79
CA LYS A 54 -2.81 30.55 17.22
C LYS A 54 -4.12 30.97 17.90
N GLU A 55 -4.99 31.71 17.21
CA GLU A 55 -6.26 32.20 17.76
C GLU A 55 -7.23 31.07 18.13
N ILE A 56 -7.34 30.04 17.26
CA ILE A 56 -8.22 28.90 17.47
C ILE A 56 -7.73 28.10 18.70
N PHE A 57 -6.41 27.92 18.79
CA PHE A 57 -5.80 27.22 19.90
C PHE A 57 -5.92 27.99 21.23
N SER A 58 -5.65 29.29 21.22
CA SER A 58 -5.82 30.16 22.40
C SER A 58 -7.25 30.14 22.94
N LYS A 59 -8.24 30.17 22.04
CA LYS A 59 -9.65 30.03 22.44
C LYS A 59 -9.96 28.68 23.05
N MET A 60 -9.41 27.60 22.49
CA MET A 60 -9.59 26.25 23.04
C MET A 60 -8.96 26.12 24.42
N LEU A 61 -7.74 26.60 24.60
CA LEU A 61 -7.04 26.55 25.90
C LEU A 61 -7.73 27.45 26.95
N HIS A 62 -8.27 28.60 26.53
CA HIS A 62 -9.09 29.45 27.40
C HIS A 62 -10.38 28.73 27.85
N ASP A 63 -11.07 28.03 26.93
CA ASP A 63 -12.23 27.21 27.26
C ASP A 63 -11.87 26.03 28.18
N ALA A 64 -10.66 25.47 28.04
CA ALA A 64 -10.12 24.42 28.93
C ALA A 64 -9.87 24.96 30.35
N HIS A 65 -9.33 26.19 30.49
CA HIS A 65 -9.16 26.86 31.78
C HIS A 65 -10.51 27.10 32.51
N LEU A 66 -11.57 27.34 31.75
CA LEU A 66 -12.92 27.51 32.27
C LEU A 66 -13.67 26.18 32.50
N GLU A 67 -12.98 25.05 32.40
CA GLU A 67 -13.53 23.67 32.52
C GLU A 67 -14.78 23.43 31.65
N LYS A 68 -14.90 24.11 30.49
CA LYS A 68 -16.06 23.98 29.61
C LYS A 68 -16.15 22.64 28.88
N PHE A 69 -15.07 21.85 28.85
CA PHE A 69 -15.02 20.53 28.24
C PHE A 69 -13.97 19.64 28.94
N SER A 70 -14.17 18.34 28.89
CA SER A 70 -13.16 17.34 29.32
C SER A 70 -12.21 17.00 28.20
N ASN A 71 -12.73 16.92 26.96
CA ASN A 71 -11.95 16.75 25.73
C ASN A 71 -12.58 17.56 24.59
N LYS A 72 -11.75 18.05 23.70
CA LYS A 72 -12.17 18.81 22.52
C LYS A 72 -11.28 18.50 21.35
N ARG A 73 -11.88 18.13 20.22
CA ARG A 73 -11.18 17.88 18.96
C ARG A 73 -11.16 19.11 18.10
N LEU A 74 -10.03 19.34 17.44
CA LEU A 74 -9.83 20.48 16.58
C LEU A 74 -8.86 20.09 15.46
N HIS A 75 -9.08 20.65 14.27
CA HIS A 75 -8.15 20.60 13.15
C HIS A 75 -7.36 21.91 13.14
N ALA A 76 -6.03 21.81 13.18
CA ALA A 76 -5.16 22.99 13.20
C ALA A 76 -3.93 22.79 12.31
N LYS A 77 -3.40 23.91 11.83
CA LYS A 77 -2.15 23.94 11.06
C LYS A 77 -0.97 24.10 12.01
N TRP A 78 -0.08 23.09 11.94
CA TRP A 78 1.14 23.02 12.74
C TRP A 78 2.37 23.27 11.87
N ILE A 79 3.40 23.84 12.48
CA ILE A 79 4.71 24.04 11.84
C ILE A 79 5.59 22.86 12.21
N ILE A 80 5.89 21.99 11.24
CA ILE A 80 6.81 20.87 11.40
C ILE A 80 8.11 21.25 10.70
N PRO A 81 9.26 21.29 11.41
CA PRO A 81 10.53 21.77 10.83
C PRO A 81 10.96 21.01 9.57
N SER A 82 10.66 19.73 9.47
CA SER A 82 11.03 18.85 8.34
C SER A 82 10.06 18.90 7.16
N GLU A 83 8.78 19.32 7.37
CA GLU A 83 7.72 19.21 6.38
C GLU A 83 7.02 20.57 6.09
N GLY A 84 7.32 21.61 6.88
CA GLY A 84 6.67 22.92 6.78
C GLY A 84 5.32 22.98 7.50
N ILE A 85 4.32 23.61 6.88
CA ILE A 85 2.97 23.74 7.46
C ILE A 85 2.14 22.52 7.12
N VAL A 86 1.71 21.78 8.15
CA VAL A 86 0.92 20.53 8.03
C VAL A 86 -0.38 20.67 8.83
N GLU A 87 -1.50 20.25 8.25
CA GLU A 87 -2.79 20.19 8.94
C GLU A 87 -2.86 18.90 9.77
N LEU A 88 -2.97 19.07 11.10
CA LEU A 88 -3.03 17.96 12.06
C LEU A 88 -4.38 17.95 12.77
N ASP A 89 -4.85 16.74 13.06
CA ASP A 89 -5.99 16.51 13.95
C ASP A 89 -5.48 16.49 15.39
N THR A 90 -6.03 17.34 16.22
CA THR A 90 -5.58 17.53 17.61
C THR A 90 -6.75 17.33 18.56
N ILE A 91 -6.59 16.46 19.54
CA ILE A 91 -7.52 16.28 20.64
C ILE A 91 -6.88 16.87 21.89
N CYS A 92 -7.51 17.86 22.49
CA CYS A 92 -7.09 18.43 23.75
C CYS A 92 -7.93 17.83 24.89
N THR A 93 -7.27 17.19 25.84
CA THR A 93 -7.87 16.64 27.06
C THR A 93 -7.37 17.44 28.27
N THR A 94 -8.27 17.95 29.09
CA THR A 94 -7.92 18.62 30.35
C THR A 94 -7.48 17.61 31.39
N VAL A 95 -6.36 17.89 32.07
CA VAL A 95 -5.78 17.00 33.07
C VAL A 95 -5.78 17.71 34.43
N LYS A 96 -6.30 17.07 35.44
CA LYS A 96 -6.28 17.59 36.82
C LYS A 96 -4.97 17.19 37.52
N ASN A 97 -3.85 17.83 37.13
CA ASN A 97 -2.53 17.60 37.71
C ASN A 97 -1.81 18.93 37.91
N GLU A 98 -1.06 19.09 38.98
CA GLU A 98 -0.31 20.33 39.32
C GLU A 98 0.72 20.72 38.25
N LYS A 99 1.25 19.77 37.48
CA LYS A 99 2.30 20.00 36.49
C LYS A 99 1.85 19.99 35.04
N VAL A 100 0.71 19.35 34.76
CA VAL A 100 0.16 19.20 33.41
C VAL A 100 -1.23 19.76 33.39
N PHE A 101 -1.44 20.79 32.58
CA PHE A 101 -2.74 21.44 32.38
C PHE A 101 -3.57 20.73 31.32
N CYS A 102 -2.98 20.43 30.17
CA CYS A 102 -3.63 19.72 29.09
C CYS A 102 -2.71 18.65 28.48
N CYS A 103 -3.33 17.57 28.06
CA CYS A 103 -2.73 16.56 27.20
C CYS A 103 -3.26 16.74 25.77
N LEU A 104 -2.37 16.91 24.82
CA LEU A 104 -2.69 17.03 23.41
C LEU A 104 -2.30 15.74 22.69
N GLU A 105 -3.27 15.07 22.10
CA GLU A 105 -3.04 13.98 21.15
C GLU A 105 -3.06 14.57 19.74
N VAL A 106 -1.94 14.43 19.03
CA VAL A 106 -1.77 15.02 17.70
C VAL A 106 -1.57 13.90 16.67
N ARG A 107 -2.35 13.96 15.58
CA ARG A 107 -2.29 12.98 14.49
C ARG A 107 -2.29 13.69 13.14
N LYS A 108 -1.55 13.17 12.19
CA LYS A 108 -1.74 13.60 10.79
C LYS A 108 -3.17 13.23 10.37
N LYS A 109 -3.88 14.18 9.75
CA LYS A 109 -5.26 13.99 9.24
C LYS A 109 -5.37 12.73 8.38
N ASP A 110 -4.29 12.46 7.63
CA ASP A 110 -4.20 11.30 6.77
C ASP A 110 -4.04 9.96 7.52
N GLN A 111 -3.60 9.94 8.79
CA GLN A 111 -3.36 8.66 9.48
C GLN A 111 -4.66 7.89 9.77
N LEU A 112 -5.73 8.54 10.22
CA LEU A 112 -7.04 7.88 10.41
C LEU A 112 -7.65 7.46 9.07
N PHE A 113 -7.50 8.31 8.04
CA PHE A 113 -7.93 7.99 6.70
C PHE A 113 -7.11 6.85 6.11
N GLN A 114 -5.79 6.83 6.34
CA GLN A 114 -4.88 5.76 5.93
C GLN A 114 -5.21 4.43 6.62
N ILE A 115 -5.43 4.43 7.94
CA ILE A 115 -5.82 3.22 8.69
C ILE A 115 -7.12 2.63 8.14
N ASN A 116 -8.16 3.46 7.95
CA ASN A 116 -9.42 3.02 7.38
C ASN A 116 -9.27 2.56 5.93
N LYS A 117 -8.40 3.21 5.15
CA LYS A 117 -8.09 2.83 3.77
C LYS A 117 -7.35 1.49 3.74
N GLU A 118 -6.37 1.27 4.61
CA GLU A 118 -5.64 0.01 4.74
C GLU A 118 -6.55 -1.15 5.14
N GLU A 119 -7.45 -0.94 6.11
CA GLU A 119 -8.43 -1.95 6.51
C GLU A 119 -9.35 -2.32 5.34
N ARG A 120 -9.90 -1.34 4.63
CA ARG A 120 -10.71 -1.59 3.42
C ARG A 120 -9.94 -2.32 2.32
N GLN A 121 -8.65 -2.01 2.13
CA GLN A 121 -7.81 -2.71 1.15
C GLN A 121 -7.56 -4.16 1.54
N VAL A 122 -7.37 -4.44 2.84
CA VAL A 122 -7.22 -5.80 3.36
C VAL A 122 -8.50 -6.60 3.12
N ASP A 123 -9.65 -6.06 3.53
CA ASP A 123 -10.96 -6.71 3.37
C ASP A 123 -11.28 -6.96 1.88
N LEU A 124 -10.98 -5.99 1.02
CA LEU A 124 -11.15 -6.11 -0.43
C LEU A 124 -10.25 -7.21 -1.01
N ALA A 125 -8.98 -7.27 -0.59
CA ALA A 125 -8.06 -8.29 -1.08
C ALA A 125 -8.49 -9.70 -0.66
N GLU A 126 -9.02 -9.88 0.55
CA GLU A 126 -9.54 -11.16 1.04
C GLU A 126 -10.82 -11.57 0.30
N ALA A 127 -11.75 -10.64 0.10
CA ALA A 127 -12.97 -10.86 -0.68
C ALA A 127 -12.64 -11.24 -2.13
N ASN A 128 -11.75 -10.49 -2.79
CA ASN A 128 -11.29 -10.77 -4.14
C ASN A 128 -10.63 -12.15 -4.26
N ARG A 129 -9.81 -12.53 -3.28
CA ARG A 129 -9.16 -13.85 -3.25
C ARG A 129 -10.19 -14.97 -3.17
N SER A 130 -11.22 -14.81 -2.35
CA SER A 130 -12.32 -15.78 -2.23
C SER A 130 -13.12 -15.87 -3.52
N LEU A 131 -13.48 -14.74 -4.11
CA LEU A 131 -14.19 -14.68 -5.39
C LEU A 131 -13.40 -15.35 -6.52
N LEU A 132 -12.11 -15.02 -6.67
CA LEU A 132 -11.25 -15.62 -7.69
C LEU A 132 -11.14 -17.14 -7.52
N ARG A 133 -11.04 -17.63 -6.28
CA ARG A 133 -11.00 -19.07 -6.01
C ARG A 133 -12.29 -19.77 -6.45
N ASN A 134 -13.44 -19.22 -6.10
CA ASN A 134 -14.74 -19.78 -6.44
C ASN A 134 -14.96 -19.76 -7.97
N LEU A 135 -14.72 -18.62 -8.61
CA LEU A 135 -14.80 -18.47 -10.06
C LEU A 135 -13.87 -19.46 -10.78
N GLY A 136 -12.65 -19.64 -10.25
CA GLY A 136 -11.71 -20.57 -10.83
C GLY A 136 -12.21 -22.01 -10.79
N HIS A 137 -12.84 -22.46 -9.70
CA HIS A 137 -13.43 -23.79 -9.62
C HIS A 137 -14.64 -23.94 -10.56
N GLU A 138 -15.49 -22.92 -10.62
CA GLU A 138 -16.68 -22.92 -11.47
C GLU A 138 -16.36 -22.86 -12.97
N VAL A 139 -15.24 -22.22 -13.36
CA VAL A 139 -14.79 -22.19 -14.76
C VAL A 139 -14.05 -23.46 -15.15
N LYS A 140 -13.28 -24.07 -14.23
CA LYS A 140 -12.58 -25.34 -14.50
C LYS A 140 -13.52 -26.49 -14.78
N ASN A 141 -14.64 -26.56 -14.09
CA ASN A 141 -15.62 -27.64 -14.24
C ASN A 141 -16.15 -27.75 -15.67
N PRO A 142 -16.74 -26.72 -16.30
CA PRO A 142 -17.20 -26.79 -17.69
C PRO A 142 -16.04 -26.98 -18.68
N LEU A 143 -14.88 -26.39 -18.45
CA LEU A 143 -13.69 -26.61 -19.31
C LEU A 143 -13.25 -28.07 -19.29
N GLY A 144 -13.25 -28.70 -18.12
CA GLY A 144 -12.98 -30.14 -18.00
C GLY A 144 -14.00 -31.00 -18.77
N GLY A 145 -15.29 -30.63 -18.74
CA GLY A 145 -16.34 -31.27 -19.50
C GLY A 145 -16.15 -31.12 -21.03
N ILE A 146 -15.88 -29.90 -21.50
CA ILE A 146 -15.61 -29.62 -22.93
C ILE A 146 -14.38 -30.42 -23.41
N ARG A 147 -13.29 -30.39 -22.63
CA ARG A 147 -12.07 -31.14 -22.94
C ARG A 147 -12.34 -32.63 -23.02
N GLY A 148 -13.03 -33.20 -22.02
CA GLY A 148 -13.37 -34.61 -21.98
C GLY A 148 -14.22 -35.05 -23.16
N ALA A 149 -15.26 -34.30 -23.51
CA ALA A 149 -16.11 -34.55 -24.67
C ALA A 149 -15.30 -34.49 -25.98
N ALA A 150 -14.44 -33.47 -26.14
CA ALA A 150 -13.58 -33.35 -27.32
C ALA A 150 -12.56 -34.50 -27.42
N GLN A 151 -12.02 -35.00 -26.29
CA GLN A 151 -11.14 -36.17 -26.27
C GLN A 151 -11.86 -37.45 -26.70
N LEU A 152 -13.06 -37.71 -26.19
CA LEU A 152 -13.87 -38.87 -26.58
C LEU A 152 -14.22 -38.80 -28.08
N LEU A 153 -14.66 -37.62 -28.54
CA LEU A 153 -14.96 -37.46 -29.97
C LEU A 153 -13.72 -37.66 -30.83
N ASN A 154 -12.55 -37.18 -30.41
CA ASN A 154 -11.28 -37.38 -31.12
C ASN A 154 -10.89 -38.85 -31.24
N SER A 155 -11.23 -39.69 -30.24
CA SER A 155 -10.96 -41.14 -30.27
C SER A 155 -11.88 -41.91 -31.23
N GLU A 156 -13.13 -41.47 -31.37
CA GLU A 156 -14.16 -42.17 -32.15
C GLU A 156 -14.23 -41.72 -33.64
N LEU A 157 -13.69 -40.54 -33.97
CA LEU A 157 -13.72 -40.03 -35.34
C LEU A 157 -12.80 -40.83 -36.27
N PRO A 158 -13.32 -41.43 -37.38
CA PRO A 158 -12.52 -42.15 -38.35
C PRO A 158 -11.71 -41.23 -39.26
N ASN A 159 -12.14 -39.98 -39.43
CA ASN A 159 -11.58 -39.01 -40.39
C ASN A 159 -10.52 -38.12 -39.77
N HIS A 160 -9.30 -38.15 -40.30
CA HIS A 160 -8.18 -37.33 -39.86
C HIS A 160 -8.49 -35.82 -39.91
N TYR A 161 -9.24 -35.32 -40.89
CA TYR A 161 -9.59 -33.92 -41.03
C TYR A 161 -10.50 -33.42 -39.89
N LEU A 162 -11.43 -34.23 -39.43
CA LEU A 162 -12.30 -33.88 -38.29
C LEU A 162 -11.55 -33.94 -36.95
N LYS A 163 -10.51 -34.77 -36.83
CA LYS A 163 -9.64 -34.81 -35.64
C LYS A 163 -8.86 -33.51 -35.42
N GLU A 164 -8.57 -32.76 -36.47
CA GLU A 164 -7.91 -31.47 -36.36
C GLU A 164 -8.76 -30.48 -35.55
N TYR A 165 -10.08 -30.42 -35.77
CA TYR A 165 -10.99 -29.57 -35.00
C TYR A 165 -11.07 -29.97 -33.54
N THR A 166 -11.12 -31.25 -33.23
CA THR A 166 -11.16 -31.72 -31.82
C THR A 166 -9.85 -31.41 -31.10
N GLN A 167 -8.71 -31.49 -31.78
CA GLN A 167 -7.42 -31.10 -31.23
C GLN A 167 -7.34 -29.60 -30.95
N ILE A 168 -7.93 -28.75 -31.80
CA ILE A 168 -8.00 -27.31 -31.58
C ILE A 168 -8.85 -27.04 -30.32
N ILE A 169 -10.01 -27.70 -30.18
CA ILE A 169 -10.87 -27.54 -28.99
C ILE A 169 -10.15 -27.94 -27.70
N ILE A 170 -9.44 -29.09 -27.73
CA ILE A 170 -8.66 -29.56 -26.57
C ILE A 170 -7.56 -28.55 -26.22
N LYS A 171 -6.83 -28.05 -27.21
CA LYS A 171 -5.74 -27.08 -27.03
C LYS A 171 -6.25 -25.76 -26.45
N GLU A 172 -7.39 -25.25 -26.94
CA GLU A 172 -7.99 -24.02 -26.40
C GLU A 172 -8.56 -24.23 -24.99
N ALA A 173 -9.17 -25.38 -24.70
CA ALA A 173 -9.62 -25.73 -23.34
C ALA A 173 -8.42 -25.80 -22.36
N ASP A 174 -7.32 -26.43 -22.74
CA ASP A 174 -6.08 -26.49 -21.94
C ASP A 174 -5.47 -25.09 -21.74
N ARG A 175 -5.50 -24.26 -22.76
CA ARG A 175 -5.06 -22.86 -22.69
C ARG A 175 -5.89 -22.06 -21.70
N LEU A 176 -7.23 -22.14 -21.78
CA LEU A 176 -8.14 -21.47 -20.86
C LEU A 176 -7.95 -21.98 -19.42
N GLN A 177 -7.78 -23.28 -19.23
CA GLN A 177 -7.51 -23.87 -17.93
C GLN A 177 -6.20 -23.35 -17.34
N SER A 178 -5.14 -23.23 -18.13
CA SER A 178 -3.85 -22.66 -17.72
C SER A 178 -3.97 -21.20 -17.33
N LEU A 179 -4.78 -20.40 -18.05
CA LEU A 179 -5.07 -19.02 -17.68
C LEU A 179 -5.80 -18.91 -16.34
N VAL A 180 -6.81 -19.76 -16.12
CA VAL A 180 -7.54 -19.84 -14.84
C VAL A 180 -6.60 -20.26 -13.71
N ASP A 181 -5.69 -21.23 -13.95
CA ASP A 181 -4.69 -21.63 -12.97
C ASP A 181 -3.74 -20.49 -12.62
N ALA A 182 -3.26 -19.73 -13.60
CA ALA A 182 -2.40 -18.56 -13.37
C ALA A 182 -3.08 -17.48 -12.50
N ILE A 183 -4.39 -17.32 -12.62
CA ILE A 183 -5.21 -16.42 -11.78
C ILE A 183 -5.31 -16.93 -10.35
N LEU A 184 -5.36 -18.27 -10.18
CA LEU A 184 -5.56 -18.94 -8.88
C LEU A 184 -4.25 -19.23 -8.13
N LEU A 185 -3.09 -19.18 -8.81
CA LEU A 185 -1.77 -19.50 -8.22
C LEU A 185 -1.48 -18.77 -6.90
N PRO A 186 -1.80 -17.47 -6.75
CA PRO A 186 -1.57 -16.78 -5.48
C PRO A 186 -2.37 -17.33 -4.29
N ALA A 187 -3.41 -18.14 -4.57
CA ALA A 187 -4.33 -18.66 -3.56
C ALA A 187 -3.95 -20.05 -3.04
N LYS A 188 -3.10 -20.79 -3.75
CA LYS A 188 -2.86 -22.23 -3.50
C LYS A 188 -1.55 -22.57 -2.82
N ASN A 189 -0.50 -21.78 -2.97
CA ASN A 189 0.83 -22.18 -2.50
C ASN A 189 1.19 -21.55 -1.15
N SER A 190 1.72 -22.36 -0.24
CA SER A 190 2.59 -21.87 0.84
C SER A 190 3.70 -21.06 0.17
N LEU A 191 3.84 -19.79 0.57
CA LEU A 191 4.90 -18.91 0.09
C LEU A 191 6.26 -19.59 0.25
N ASN A 192 7.01 -19.73 -0.83
CA ASN A 192 8.45 -19.95 -0.71
C ASN A 192 9.04 -18.67 -0.10
N HIS A 193 9.50 -18.78 1.14
CA HIS A 193 10.09 -17.65 1.85
C HIS A 193 11.60 -17.56 1.58
N ASP A 194 11.96 -17.30 0.34
CA ASP A 194 13.36 -17.06 -0.03
C ASP A 194 13.78 -15.63 0.34
N LEU A 195 15.07 -15.42 0.52
CA LEU A 195 15.65 -14.09 0.69
C LEU A 195 15.88 -13.48 -0.68
N ILE A 196 15.17 -12.42 -0.99
CA ILE A 196 15.07 -11.82 -2.32
C ILE A 196 15.68 -10.41 -2.31
N ASN A 197 16.49 -10.12 -3.32
CA ASN A 197 16.91 -8.77 -3.64
C ASN A 197 15.88 -8.12 -4.58
N ILE A 198 15.11 -7.18 -4.07
CA ILE A 198 14.05 -6.53 -4.86
C ILE A 198 14.58 -5.78 -6.08
N HIS A 199 15.79 -5.22 -6.00
CA HIS A 199 16.37 -4.49 -7.11
C HIS A 199 16.71 -5.41 -8.29
N GLU A 200 17.17 -6.63 -8.04
CA GLU A 200 17.41 -7.63 -9.09
C GLU A 200 16.11 -7.99 -9.83
N LEU A 201 15.00 -8.14 -9.08
CA LEU A 201 13.70 -8.38 -9.67
C LEU A 201 13.26 -7.20 -10.55
N CYS A 202 13.41 -5.97 -10.03
CA CYS A 202 13.10 -4.76 -10.78
C CYS A 202 13.90 -4.67 -12.09
N GLU A 203 15.20 -4.94 -12.05
CA GLU A 203 16.06 -4.93 -13.23
C GLU A 203 15.65 -6.00 -14.26
N ARG A 204 15.35 -7.22 -13.77
CA ARG A 204 14.90 -8.31 -14.63
C ARG A 204 13.61 -7.97 -15.35
N VAL A 205 12.61 -7.44 -14.62
CA VAL A 205 11.33 -7.06 -15.22
C VAL A 205 11.48 -5.84 -16.14
N SER A 206 12.31 -4.86 -15.78
CA SER A 206 12.60 -3.69 -16.63
C SER A 206 13.14 -4.09 -17.98
N LYS A 207 14.08 -5.05 -18.03
CA LYS A 207 14.62 -5.57 -19.28
C LYS A 207 13.55 -6.25 -20.14
N LEU A 208 12.66 -7.04 -19.52
CA LEU A 208 11.57 -7.71 -20.24
C LEU A 208 10.58 -6.69 -20.83
N ILE A 209 10.15 -5.72 -20.04
CA ILE A 209 9.22 -4.67 -20.50
C ILE A 209 9.86 -3.79 -21.56
N SER A 210 11.12 -3.39 -21.41
CA SER A 210 11.84 -2.60 -22.41
C SER A 210 11.99 -3.35 -23.74
N SER A 211 12.16 -4.67 -23.70
CA SER A 211 12.21 -5.52 -24.90
C SER A 211 10.83 -5.65 -25.58
N GLU A 212 9.75 -5.84 -24.81
CA GLU A 212 8.38 -5.97 -25.33
C GLU A 212 7.90 -4.65 -25.98
N PHE A 213 8.25 -3.51 -25.40
CA PHE A 213 7.82 -2.17 -25.85
C PHE A 213 8.95 -1.39 -26.57
N SER A 214 9.79 -2.08 -27.32
CA SER A 214 11.03 -1.59 -27.94
C SER A 214 10.91 -0.20 -28.57
N GLY A 215 11.82 0.71 -28.17
CA GLY A 215 12.06 2.02 -28.78
C GLY A 215 11.16 3.18 -28.32
N LYS A 216 10.10 2.94 -27.56
CA LYS A 216 9.13 3.98 -27.14
C LYS A 216 9.06 4.19 -25.63
N LEU A 217 9.78 3.38 -24.86
CA LEU A 217 9.74 3.39 -23.39
C LEU A 217 11.12 3.61 -22.82
N LYS A 218 11.24 4.56 -21.88
CA LYS A 218 12.43 4.74 -21.06
C LYS A 218 12.10 4.32 -19.63
N VAL A 219 12.93 3.46 -19.05
CA VAL A 219 12.83 3.07 -17.66
C VAL A 219 13.98 3.71 -16.88
N PHE A 220 13.65 4.47 -15.85
CA PHE A 220 14.58 5.10 -14.91
C PHE A 220 14.53 4.37 -13.58
N THR A 221 15.65 4.36 -12.88
CA THR A 221 15.76 3.73 -11.55
C THR A 221 16.32 4.71 -10.52
N ASP A 222 15.72 4.75 -9.34
CA ASP A 222 16.11 5.55 -8.18
C ASP A 222 16.04 4.65 -6.94
N TYR A 223 17.09 3.84 -6.75
CA TYR A 223 17.13 2.80 -5.74
C TYR A 223 17.83 3.25 -4.47
N ASP A 224 17.22 2.93 -3.33
CA ASP A 224 17.85 3.01 -2.02
C ASP A 224 18.64 1.72 -1.78
N VAL A 225 19.97 1.80 -1.87
CA VAL A 225 20.87 0.65 -1.72
C VAL A 225 20.93 0.10 -0.28
N SER A 226 20.35 0.80 0.69
CA SER A 226 20.30 0.36 2.08
C SER A 226 19.24 -0.70 2.37
N ILE A 227 18.40 -1.02 1.39
CA ILE A 227 17.31 -1.98 1.54
C ILE A 227 17.87 -3.39 1.67
N PRO A 228 17.59 -4.09 2.79
CA PRO A 228 18.05 -5.46 2.98
C PRO A 228 17.20 -6.43 2.14
N LEU A 229 17.65 -7.69 2.06
CA LEU A 229 16.88 -8.76 1.43
C LEU A 229 15.52 -8.92 2.11
N ILE A 230 14.48 -9.11 1.31
CA ILE A 230 13.10 -9.33 1.75
C ILE A 230 12.75 -10.82 1.70
N LYS A 231 11.87 -11.28 2.59
CA LYS A 231 11.32 -12.63 2.54
C LYS A 231 10.12 -12.67 1.62
N GLY A 232 10.13 -13.56 0.65
CA GLY A 232 9.00 -13.69 -0.28
C GLY A 232 9.17 -14.81 -1.30
N ASP A 233 8.21 -14.90 -2.21
CA ASP A 233 8.22 -15.78 -3.36
C ASP A 233 8.62 -14.97 -4.60
N GLU A 234 9.79 -15.29 -5.17
CA GLU A 234 10.37 -14.57 -6.31
C GLU A 234 9.42 -14.54 -7.50
N SER A 235 8.84 -15.68 -7.84
CA SER A 235 7.96 -15.82 -9.01
C SER A 235 6.70 -14.98 -8.88
N GLN A 236 6.11 -14.94 -7.69
CA GLN A 236 4.94 -14.13 -7.40
C GLN A 236 5.27 -12.62 -7.43
N LEU A 237 6.40 -12.20 -6.85
CA LEU A 237 6.82 -10.79 -6.88
C LEU A 237 7.16 -10.34 -8.30
N ILE A 238 7.78 -11.17 -9.13
CA ILE A 238 7.98 -10.90 -10.56
C ILE A 238 6.62 -10.69 -11.25
N GLN A 239 5.62 -11.53 -10.96
CA GLN A 239 4.28 -11.39 -11.53
C GLN A 239 3.62 -10.06 -11.13
N VAL A 240 3.78 -9.61 -9.88
CA VAL A 240 3.30 -8.29 -9.44
C VAL A 240 3.94 -7.18 -10.27
N LEU A 241 5.28 -7.20 -10.37
CA LEU A 241 6.03 -6.19 -11.12
C LEU A 241 5.62 -6.18 -12.59
N LEU A 242 5.51 -7.35 -13.23
CA LEU A 242 5.06 -7.47 -14.62
C LEU A 242 3.65 -6.90 -14.81
N ASN A 243 2.70 -7.20 -13.92
CA ASN A 243 1.34 -6.72 -14.04
C ASN A 243 1.26 -5.19 -13.96
N ILE A 244 1.98 -4.58 -13.02
CA ILE A 244 1.96 -3.13 -12.83
C ILE A 244 2.77 -2.42 -13.92
N MET A 245 3.99 -2.88 -14.22
CA MET A 245 4.85 -2.27 -15.23
C MET A 245 4.27 -2.41 -16.64
N LYS A 246 3.59 -3.52 -16.95
CA LYS A 246 2.88 -3.69 -18.23
C LYS A 246 1.70 -2.71 -18.35
N ASN A 247 0.97 -2.50 -17.26
CA ASN A 247 -0.09 -1.49 -17.21
C ASN A 247 0.47 -0.08 -17.42
N ALA A 248 1.58 0.26 -16.77
CA ALA A 248 2.30 1.52 -16.94
C ALA A 248 2.78 1.69 -18.39
N ALA A 249 3.47 0.69 -18.96
CA ALA A 249 3.96 0.73 -20.34
C ALA A 249 2.84 0.94 -21.37
N GLN A 250 1.72 0.28 -21.19
CA GLN A 250 0.53 0.47 -22.04
C GLN A 250 -0.08 1.86 -21.92
N SER A 251 -0.12 2.41 -20.68
CA SER A 251 -0.66 3.75 -20.41
C SER A 251 0.15 4.86 -21.08
N VAL A 252 1.48 4.67 -21.21
CA VAL A 252 2.40 5.66 -21.81
C VAL A 252 2.55 5.51 -23.31
N GLN A 253 2.18 4.35 -23.89
CA GLN A 253 2.39 4.04 -25.31
C GLN A 253 1.69 5.03 -26.24
N GLU A 254 0.54 5.56 -25.85
CA GLU A 254 -0.25 6.51 -26.61
C GLU A 254 0.41 7.91 -26.73
N LYS A 255 1.38 8.24 -25.86
CA LYS A 255 2.02 9.57 -25.79
C LYS A 255 3.31 9.71 -26.61
N GLY A 256 3.83 8.63 -27.20
CA GLY A 256 5.04 8.65 -28.04
C GLY A 256 6.38 8.78 -27.29
N LYS A 257 6.40 9.29 -26.04
CA LYS A 257 7.56 9.33 -25.14
C LYS A 257 7.12 8.82 -23.77
N GLY A 258 7.17 7.50 -23.58
CA GLY A 258 6.81 6.86 -22.33
C GLY A 258 7.99 6.82 -21.38
N GLU A 259 7.74 7.21 -20.12
CA GLU A 259 8.71 7.14 -19.04
C GLU A 259 8.11 6.38 -17.86
N ILE A 260 8.87 5.40 -17.35
CA ILE A 260 8.55 4.69 -16.12
C ILE A 260 9.73 4.87 -15.17
N THR A 261 9.46 5.25 -13.93
CA THR A 261 10.48 5.36 -12.88
C THR A 261 10.21 4.32 -11.80
N LEU A 262 11.20 3.49 -11.53
CA LEU A 262 11.22 2.58 -10.39
C LEU A 262 11.99 3.23 -9.26
N LYS A 263 11.30 3.47 -8.14
CA LYS A 263 11.91 4.13 -6.98
C LYS A 263 11.72 3.26 -5.75
N THR A 264 12.79 3.04 -4.99
CA THR A 264 12.73 2.29 -3.73
C THR A 264 13.14 3.18 -2.55
N ARG A 265 12.46 3.03 -1.41
CA ARG A 265 12.75 3.74 -0.17
C ARG A 265 12.48 2.83 1.03
N VAL A 266 13.13 3.15 2.14
CA VAL A 266 12.91 2.47 3.43
C VAL A 266 12.02 3.34 4.31
N ASP A 267 10.94 2.75 4.82
CA ASP A 267 10.17 3.32 5.93
C ASP A 267 10.48 2.57 7.22
N ARG A 268 10.60 3.30 8.32
CA ARG A 268 10.88 2.73 9.64
C ARG A 268 9.67 2.89 10.56
N GLN A 269 9.48 1.92 11.46
CA GLN A 269 8.43 1.93 12.48
C GLN A 269 7.01 2.09 11.91
N VAL A 270 6.71 1.39 10.82
CA VAL A 270 5.41 1.40 10.16
C VAL A 270 4.51 0.32 10.74
N THR A 271 3.23 0.59 10.87
CA THR A 271 2.23 -0.43 11.19
C THR A 271 1.62 -0.97 9.90
N LEU A 272 1.82 -2.25 9.61
CA LEU A 272 1.23 -2.95 8.47
C LEU A 272 0.29 -4.04 8.98
N LYS A 273 -0.97 -4.02 8.57
CA LYS A 273 -1.98 -5.02 8.98
C LYS A 273 -2.01 -5.26 10.50
N LYS A 274 -2.07 -4.18 11.28
CA LYS A 274 -2.09 -4.20 12.76
C LYS A 274 -0.83 -4.81 13.40
N ARG A 275 0.26 -5.01 12.64
CA ARG A 275 1.54 -5.49 13.15
C ARG A 275 2.61 -4.41 13.00
N ARG A 276 3.36 -4.17 14.05
CA ARG A 276 4.47 -3.21 14.04
C ARG A 276 5.63 -3.78 13.22
N CYS A 277 6.03 -3.07 12.19
CA CYS A 277 7.14 -3.39 11.32
C CYS A 277 8.28 -2.39 11.59
N LEU A 278 9.47 -2.89 11.94
CA LEU A 278 10.62 -2.05 12.19
C LEU A 278 11.16 -1.42 10.91
N ILE A 279 11.15 -2.20 9.84
CA ILE A 279 11.63 -1.79 8.52
C ILE A 279 10.63 -2.29 7.48
N ALA A 280 10.14 -1.38 6.65
CA ALA A 280 9.33 -1.66 5.47
C ALA A 280 10.01 -1.12 4.22
N LEU A 281 9.91 -1.86 3.13
CA LEU A 281 10.28 -1.43 1.79
C LEU A 281 9.08 -0.73 1.13
N ASN A 282 9.29 0.46 0.60
CA ASN A 282 8.39 1.09 -0.36
C ASN A 282 8.99 1.03 -1.76
N LEU A 283 8.28 0.39 -2.66
CA LEU A 283 8.59 0.37 -4.08
C LEU A 283 7.54 1.17 -4.84
N HIS A 284 7.96 2.21 -5.52
CA HIS A 284 7.13 3.04 -6.38
C HIS A 284 7.38 2.69 -7.84
N ILE A 285 6.29 2.54 -8.59
CA ILE A 285 6.29 2.37 -10.04
C ILE A 285 5.51 3.56 -10.58
N ILE A 286 6.24 4.54 -11.11
CA ILE A 286 5.72 5.84 -11.52
C ILE A 286 5.73 5.92 -13.04
N ASP A 287 4.59 6.19 -13.66
CA ASP A 287 4.48 6.42 -15.09
C ASP A 287 3.95 7.82 -15.43
N ASN A 288 4.33 8.31 -16.61
CA ASN A 288 3.85 9.58 -17.15
C ASN A 288 2.64 9.43 -18.10
N GLY A 289 1.89 8.35 -17.97
CA GLY A 289 0.74 8.00 -18.81
C GLY A 289 -0.47 8.92 -18.67
N ASN A 290 -1.60 8.46 -19.20
CA ASN A 290 -2.85 9.25 -19.21
C ASN A 290 -3.52 9.37 -17.83
N GLY A 291 -3.06 8.58 -16.86
CA GLY A 291 -3.70 8.45 -15.55
C GLY A 291 -4.85 7.44 -15.58
N ILE A 292 -5.43 7.23 -14.41
CA ILE A 292 -6.59 6.35 -14.22
C ILE A 292 -7.86 7.21 -14.23
N PRO A 293 -8.87 6.87 -15.06
CA PRO A 293 -10.15 7.57 -15.08
C PRO A 293 -10.81 7.60 -13.70
N GLU A 294 -11.47 8.73 -13.36
CA GLU A 294 -12.06 8.93 -12.02
C GLU A 294 -13.16 7.92 -11.70
N ASP A 295 -13.95 7.53 -12.71
CA ASP A 295 -15.08 6.59 -12.60
C ASP A 295 -14.68 5.18 -12.18
N ILE A 296 -13.43 4.77 -12.46
CA ILE A 296 -12.94 3.44 -12.10
C ILE A 296 -11.90 3.45 -10.96
N LYS A 297 -11.45 4.62 -10.49
CA LYS A 297 -10.37 4.72 -9.49
C LYS A 297 -10.63 3.89 -8.24
N GLU A 298 -11.83 3.92 -7.71
CA GLU A 298 -12.19 3.15 -6.51
C GLU A 298 -12.26 1.64 -6.77
N GLN A 299 -12.36 1.24 -8.02
CA GLN A 299 -12.63 -0.13 -8.43
C GLN A 299 -11.46 -0.82 -9.15
N ILE A 300 -10.30 -0.15 -9.31
CA ILE A 300 -9.19 -0.71 -10.11
C ILE A 300 -8.63 -2.04 -9.60
N PHE A 301 -8.86 -2.35 -8.33
CA PHE A 301 -8.48 -3.62 -7.72
C PHE A 301 -9.59 -4.67 -7.74
N TYR A 302 -10.80 -4.33 -8.19
CA TYR A 302 -11.85 -5.33 -8.36
C TYR A 302 -11.57 -6.20 -9.60
N PRO A 303 -11.90 -7.50 -9.54
CA PRO A 303 -11.72 -8.39 -10.68
C PRO A 303 -12.59 -7.94 -11.86
N LEU A 304 -12.06 -8.12 -13.07
CA LEU A 304 -12.74 -7.82 -14.35
C LEU A 304 -13.00 -6.33 -14.61
N VAL A 305 -12.48 -5.43 -13.78
CA VAL A 305 -12.52 -3.99 -14.03
C VAL A 305 -11.34 -3.58 -14.91
N SER A 306 -11.63 -3.01 -16.07
CA SER A 306 -10.63 -2.52 -17.02
C SER A 306 -11.18 -1.37 -17.84
N SER A 307 -10.38 -0.33 -18.02
CA SER A 307 -10.67 0.76 -18.98
C SER A 307 -10.24 0.40 -20.42
N LYS A 308 -9.58 -0.75 -20.62
CA LYS A 308 -8.98 -1.16 -21.90
C LYS A 308 -9.84 -2.19 -22.59
N CYS A 309 -10.08 -2.03 -23.90
CA CYS A 309 -10.88 -2.97 -24.71
C CYS A 309 -10.35 -4.41 -24.71
N ASN A 310 -9.02 -4.60 -24.62
CA ASN A 310 -8.37 -5.92 -24.60
C ASN A 310 -7.83 -6.31 -23.21
N GLY A 311 -8.18 -5.56 -22.17
CA GLY A 311 -7.72 -5.83 -20.78
C GLY A 311 -8.68 -6.80 -20.07
N HIS A 312 -8.16 -7.88 -19.50
CA HIS A 312 -8.97 -8.85 -18.75
C HIS A 312 -9.38 -8.33 -17.35
N GLY A 313 -8.85 -7.17 -16.90
CA GLY A 313 -9.16 -6.59 -15.60
C GLY A 313 -8.71 -7.42 -14.39
N LEU A 314 -7.76 -8.34 -14.55
CA LEU A 314 -7.32 -9.25 -13.50
C LEU A 314 -5.91 -8.93 -12.95
N GLY A 315 -5.09 -8.20 -13.71
CA GLY A 315 -3.69 -7.98 -13.36
C GLY A 315 -3.47 -7.27 -12.03
N LEU A 316 -4.22 -6.18 -11.76
CA LEU A 316 -4.12 -5.44 -10.50
C LEU A 316 -4.71 -6.20 -9.31
N THR A 317 -5.79 -6.95 -9.53
CA THR A 317 -6.40 -7.82 -8.51
C THR A 317 -5.42 -8.93 -8.07
N ILE A 318 -4.73 -9.54 -9.03
CA ILE A 318 -3.69 -10.55 -8.77
C ILE A 318 -2.52 -9.91 -8.02
N ALA A 319 -2.04 -8.75 -8.47
CA ALA A 319 -0.96 -8.03 -7.81
C ALA A 319 -1.31 -7.71 -6.35
N GLN A 320 -2.53 -7.20 -6.08
CA GLN A 320 -3.01 -6.93 -4.73
C GLN A 320 -3.04 -8.21 -3.88
N SER A 321 -3.57 -9.31 -4.40
CA SER A 321 -3.64 -10.60 -3.70
C SER A 321 -2.25 -11.13 -3.32
N ILE A 322 -1.29 -11.03 -4.25
CA ILE A 322 0.10 -11.46 -4.00
C ILE A 322 0.76 -10.58 -2.94
N ILE A 323 0.69 -9.26 -3.06
CA ILE A 323 1.28 -8.35 -2.08
C ILE A 323 0.63 -8.56 -0.72
N HIS A 324 -0.69 -8.77 -0.67
CA HIS A 324 -1.40 -9.07 0.57
C HIS A 324 -0.91 -10.38 1.21
N SER A 325 -0.65 -11.45 0.42
CA SER A 325 -0.12 -12.71 0.96
C SER A 325 1.29 -12.58 1.51
N HIS A 326 2.09 -11.61 1.00
CA HIS A 326 3.41 -11.25 1.52
C HIS A 326 3.36 -10.31 2.75
N GLY A 327 2.16 -10.04 3.30
CA GLY A 327 1.98 -9.14 4.45
C GLY A 327 2.10 -7.66 4.11
N GLY A 328 2.16 -7.32 2.83
CA GLY A 328 2.27 -5.96 2.32
C GLY A 328 0.94 -5.31 1.97
N LEU A 329 1.04 -4.10 1.46
CA LEU A 329 -0.06 -3.28 0.94
C LEU A 329 0.32 -2.70 -0.42
N ILE A 330 -0.68 -2.46 -1.27
CA ILE A 330 -0.52 -1.76 -2.53
C ILE A 330 -1.48 -0.57 -2.56
N ASP A 331 -0.95 0.60 -2.85
CA ASP A 331 -1.69 1.84 -2.99
C ASP A 331 -1.35 2.53 -4.32
N PHE A 332 -2.12 3.53 -4.69
CA PHE A 332 -1.84 4.32 -5.88
C PHE A 332 -2.25 5.77 -5.71
N HIS A 333 -1.54 6.63 -6.41
CA HIS A 333 -1.93 8.01 -6.65
C HIS A 333 -1.92 8.26 -8.16
N SER A 334 -3.04 8.74 -8.71
CA SER A 334 -3.15 8.97 -10.14
C SER A 334 -3.82 10.28 -10.46
N LYS A 335 -3.19 11.02 -11.36
CA LYS A 335 -3.70 12.22 -12.01
C LYS A 335 -3.29 12.20 -13.47
N ARG A 336 -3.88 13.05 -14.29
CA ARG A 336 -3.53 13.13 -15.70
C ARG A 336 -2.04 13.45 -15.87
N GLY A 337 -1.31 12.55 -16.52
CA GLY A 337 0.13 12.69 -16.75
C GLY A 337 1.03 12.08 -15.67
N LEU A 338 0.46 11.46 -14.64
CA LEU A 338 1.22 10.80 -13.58
C LEU A 338 0.39 9.70 -12.95
N THR A 339 0.90 8.46 -12.92
CA THR A 339 0.38 7.41 -12.05
C THR A 339 1.53 6.85 -11.23
N ASP A 340 1.37 6.79 -9.93
CA ASP A 340 2.33 6.22 -8.98
C ASP A 340 1.66 5.05 -8.24
N PHE A 341 2.11 3.82 -8.50
CA PHE A 341 1.76 2.65 -7.71
C PHE A 341 2.80 2.45 -6.63
N LYS A 342 2.38 2.51 -5.37
CA LYS A 342 3.21 2.28 -4.20
C LYS A 342 2.95 0.89 -3.63
N ILE A 343 3.98 0.05 -3.59
CA ILE A 343 3.98 -1.26 -2.94
C ILE A 343 4.75 -1.14 -1.64
N THR A 344 4.13 -1.48 -0.51
CA THR A 344 4.79 -1.52 0.80
C THR A 344 4.91 -2.96 1.26
N LEU A 345 6.14 -3.45 1.47
CA LEU A 345 6.42 -4.81 1.93
C LEU A 345 7.15 -4.80 3.28
N PRO A 346 6.78 -5.68 4.23
CA PRO A 346 7.51 -5.81 5.47
C PRO A 346 8.88 -6.44 5.22
N VAL A 347 9.93 -5.84 5.77
CA VAL A 347 11.30 -6.38 5.74
C VAL A 347 11.63 -7.02 7.09
N LYS A 348 11.36 -6.31 8.18
CA LYS A 348 11.60 -6.79 9.54
C LYS A 348 10.47 -6.38 10.45
N PHE A 349 9.80 -7.36 11.05
CA PHE A 349 8.81 -7.11 12.10
C PHE A 349 9.51 -6.82 13.45
N ALA A 350 8.85 -6.07 14.32
CA ALA A 350 9.23 -6.04 15.72
C ALA A 350 9.00 -7.44 16.30
N ASP A 351 10.03 -8.00 16.97
CA ASP A 351 9.83 -9.24 17.71
C ASP A 351 8.70 -9.02 18.72
N LYS A 352 7.81 -10.01 18.86
CA LYS A 352 6.84 -9.98 19.95
C LYS A 352 7.66 -9.88 21.23
N LEU A 353 7.54 -8.77 21.96
CA LEU A 353 7.88 -8.74 23.37
C LEU A 353 7.03 -9.84 24.04
N CYS A 354 7.71 -10.91 24.46
CA CYS A 354 7.13 -11.96 25.30
C CYS A 354 6.70 -11.36 26.63
#